data_059788662c326a89c8d20ee8c3b27261
#
_entry.id   059788662c326a89c8d20ee8c3b27261
#
_cell.length_a   1.000
_cell.length_b   1.000
_cell.length_c   1.000
_cell.angle_alpha   90.00
_cell.angle_beta   90.00
_cell.angle_gamma   90.00
#
_symmetry.space_group_name_H-M   'P 1'
#
loop_
_entity.id
_entity.type
_entity.pdbx_description
1 polymer ?
#
loop_
_entity_poly.entity_id
_entity_poly.type
_entity_poly.pdbx_seq_one_letter_code
_entity_poly.pdbx_strand_id
1 'polypeptide(L)'
;MNVYFECKDTLFVNLPRNNLEMKYTLAHLEFEHYPLLLAPMEDVSDPPFRYVCKLFGADVVYSEFISADGLIRDSVKSIKKLDFEEFERPVGIQIFGNAVEPMVEAARYAETAHPDVIDINFGCPVKKVASKGAGSGIMNDIPKMVAITKAVVEAVNTPVTVKTRLGYDNEHREIVDIAERLQDVGIAALTIHGRLRTTKYSELADWTLIGAVKNNPRMHIPIIGNGDVVDGPSAKYFKDTYGVDGLMIGRASYGNPWIFSQIRPYLETGEELPLPDVAERVRVSRIHLERSVAWKGEHIALLEIRKHWAAYFKGLPNFKPFKMRLMETLNVEEVYGILEEILVYYNDCGL
;
A
#
# COMPACT_ATOMS: atom_id res chain seq x y z
N MET A 1 -22.98 -23.19 -10.33
CA MET A 1 -22.06 -24.23 -10.85
C MET A 1 -20.67 -23.74 -10.50
N ASN A 2 -20.15 -24.20 -9.35
CA ASN A 2 -18.87 -23.73 -8.82
C ASN A 2 -17.72 -24.40 -9.57
N VAL A 3 -16.96 -23.63 -10.31
CA VAL A 3 -15.73 -24.10 -10.95
C VAL A 3 -14.59 -23.76 -9.98
N TYR A 4 -14.15 -24.77 -9.23
CA TYR A 4 -12.90 -24.70 -8.49
C TYR A 4 -11.74 -24.91 -9.48
N PHE A 5 -10.93 -23.88 -9.70
CA PHE A 5 -9.64 -24.05 -10.32
C PHE A 5 -8.62 -24.45 -9.27
N GLU A 6 -8.22 -25.72 -9.26
CA GLU A 6 -7.03 -26.16 -8.53
C GLU A 6 -5.78 -25.56 -9.20
N CYS A 7 -5.13 -24.64 -8.52
CA CYS A 7 -3.80 -24.16 -8.91
C CYS A 7 -2.75 -25.20 -8.43
N LYS A 8 -2.33 -26.10 -9.32
CA LYS A 8 -1.12 -26.90 -9.13
C LYS A 8 0.05 -26.12 -9.72
N ASP A 9 1.10 -26.00 -8.90
CA ASP A 9 2.47 -25.52 -9.12
C ASP A 9 2.80 -24.23 -8.37
N THR A 10 2.85 -24.37 -7.05
CA THR A 10 3.62 -23.45 -6.21
C THR A 10 5.00 -24.04 -6.00
N LEU A 11 6.00 -23.54 -6.72
CA LEU A 11 7.41 -23.83 -6.44
C LEU A 11 7.78 -23.15 -5.11
N PHE A 12 7.63 -23.86 -4.01
CA PHE A 12 8.27 -23.50 -2.75
C PHE A 12 9.76 -23.85 -2.85
N VAL A 13 10.59 -22.85 -2.98
CA VAL A 13 12.04 -23.00 -2.79
C VAL A 13 12.28 -23.18 -1.29
N ASN A 14 12.56 -24.41 -0.87
CA ASN A 14 13.03 -24.69 0.48
C ASN A 14 14.45 -24.15 0.66
N LEU A 15 14.59 -22.97 1.27
CA LEU A 15 15.88 -22.44 1.72
C LEU A 15 16.23 -23.06 3.10
N PRO A 16 17.51 -23.35 3.37
CA PRO A 16 17.92 -23.92 4.66
C PRO A 16 17.71 -22.92 5.80
N ARG A 17 16.95 -23.34 6.80
CA ARG A 17 16.74 -22.58 8.05
C ARG A 17 18.03 -22.59 8.87
N ASN A 18 18.74 -21.47 8.88
CA ASN A 18 19.77 -21.21 9.88
C ASN A 18 19.21 -20.26 10.95
N ASN A 19 19.19 -20.77 12.19
CA ASN A 19 18.59 -20.19 13.37
C ASN A 19 19.27 -18.89 13.81
N LEU A 20 18.52 -17.79 13.74
CA LEU A 20 18.34 -16.77 14.78
C LEU A 20 17.06 -16.02 14.34
N GLU A 21 15.93 -16.46 14.90
CA GLU A 21 14.61 -15.90 14.59
C GLU A 21 14.53 -14.46 15.10
N MET A 22 14.95 -13.49 14.29
CA MET A 22 14.50 -12.13 14.52
C MET A 22 13.05 -12.06 14.04
N LYS A 23 12.11 -12.15 14.96
CA LYS A 23 10.71 -11.88 14.66
C LYS A 23 10.50 -10.37 14.57
N TYR A 24 9.96 -9.94 13.45
CA TYR A 24 9.51 -8.56 13.29
C TYR A 24 8.06 -8.48 13.73
N THR A 25 7.70 -7.40 14.42
CA THR A 25 6.32 -7.17 14.86
C THR A 25 5.77 -5.86 14.30
N LEU A 26 4.50 -5.89 13.92
CA LEU A 26 3.73 -4.70 13.59
C LEU A 26 2.37 -4.83 14.25
N ALA A 27 2.07 -3.99 15.23
CA ALA A 27 0.92 -4.18 16.10
C ALA A 27 0.99 -5.57 16.79
N HIS A 28 0.00 -6.43 16.56
CA HIS A 28 -0.06 -7.82 17.05
C HIS A 28 0.44 -8.83 16.01
N LEU A 29 0.83 -8.37 14.82
CA LEU A 29 1.27 -9.24 13.72
C LEU A 29 2.76 -9.57 13.87
N GLU A 30 3.10 -10.84 13.72
CA GLU A 30 4.48 -11.34 13.75
C GLU A 30 4.91 -11.79 12.35
N PHE A 31 6.12 -11.46 11.95
CA PHE A 31 6.70 -11.82 10.66
C PHE A 31 8.06 -12.51 10.86
N GLU A 32 8.30 -13.56 10.09
CA GLU A 32 9.60 -14.26 10.08
C GLU A 32 10.68 -13.50 9.30
N HIS A 33 10.28 -12.51 8.50
CA HIS A 33 11.12 -11.69 7.63
C HIS A 33 10.77 -10.21 7.76
N TYR A 34 11.65 -9.36 7.26
CA TYR A 34 11.48 -7.91 7.32
C TYR A 34 10.21 -7.46 6.56
N PRO A 35 9.27 -6.75 7.22
CA PRO A 35 7.96 -6.48 6.64
C PRO A 35 7.98 -5.50 5.47
N LEU A 36 7.32 -5.87 4.38
CA LEU A 36 7.08 -5.04 3.20
C LEU A 36 5.58 -4.78 3.06
N LEU A 37 5.17 -3.53 3.13
CA LEU A 37 3.77 -3.14 3.17
C LEU A 37 3.35 -2.44 1.88
N LEU A 38 2.15 -2.76 1.36
CA LEU A 38 1.54 -1.97 0.28
C LEU A 38 0.89 -0.71 0.85
N ALA A 39 1.25 0.46 0.34
CA ALA A 39 0.66 1.72 0.77
C ALA A 39 -0.82 1.84 0.38
N PRO A 40 -1.66 2.47 1.22
CA PRO A 40 -3.01 2.88 0.84
C PRO A 40 -2.95 3.98 -0.24
N MET A 41 -3.59 3.74 -1.39
CA MET A 41 -3.55 4.64 -2.54
C MET A 41 -4.91 4.69 -3.21
N GLU A 42 -5.51 5.90 -3.29
CA GLU A 42 -6.81 6.12 -3.93
C GLU A 42 -6.80 5.67 -5.39
N ASP A 43 -7.86 5.02 -5.81
CA ASP A 43 -8.05 4.41 -7.13
C ASP A 43 -6.97 3.37 -7.52
N VAL A 44 -6.19 2.83 -6.58
CA VAL A 44 -5.10 1.88 -6.86
C VAL A 44 -5.12 0.67 -5.94
N SER A 45 -5.14 0.87 -4.60
CA SER A 45 -5.09 -0.24 -3.65
C SER A 45 -6.47 -0.85 -3.37
N ASP A 46 -7.22 -1.09 -4.45
CA ASP A 46 -8.47 -1.85 -4.44
C ASP A 46 -8.21 -3.36 -4.25
N PRO A 47 -9.23 -4.18 -3.93
CA PRO A 47 -9.06 -5.61 -3.71
C PRO A 47 -8.34 -6.34 -4.85
N PRO A 48 -8.65 -6.10 -6.16
CA PRO A 48 -7.91 -6.72 -7.25
C PRO A 48 -6.40 -6.44 -7.24
N PHE A 49 -6.01 -5.20 -6.96
CA PHE A 49 -4.59 -4.84 -6.93
C PHE A 49 -3.89 -5.33 -5.66
N ARG A 50 -4.56 -5.25 -4.50
CA ARG A 50 -4.02 -5.84 -3.26
C ARG A 50 -3.77 -7.33 -3.40
N TYR A 51 -4.71 -8.05 -4.05
CA TYR A 51 -4.55 -9.47 -4.33
C TYR A 51 -3.27 -9.77 -5.12
N VAL A 52 -3.01 -9.05 -6.23
CA VAL A 52 -1.77 -9.27 -7.00
C VAL A 52 -0.53 -8.89 -6.19
N CYS A 53 -0.56 -7.85 -5.37
CA CYS A 53 0.57 -7.52 -4.49
C CYS A 53 0.84 -8.62 -3.44
N LYS A 54 -0.20 -9.25 -2.91
CA LYS A 54 -0.09 -10.41 -2.00
C LYS A 54 0.51 -11.62 -2.68
N LEU A 55 0.17 -11.91 -3.93
CA LEU A 55 0.80 -12.99 -4.71
C LEU A 55 2.32 -12.85 -4.80
N PHE A 56 2.83 -11.62 -4.74
CA PHE A 56 4.27 -11.32 -4.83
C PHE A 56 4.90 -10.95 -3.49
N GLY A 57 4.23 -11.23 -2.37
CA GLY A 57 4.83 -11.17 -1.04
C GLY A 57 4.73 -9.82 -0.35
N ALA A 58 3.73 -8.99 -0.65
CA ALA A 58 3.34 -7.92 0.25
C ALA A 58 2.83 -8.51 1.56
N ASP A 59 3.48 -8.17 2.69
CA ASP A 59 3.13 -8.75 3.99
C ASP A 59 1.83 -8.19 4.55
N VAL A 60 1.67 -6.86 4.46
CA VAL A 60 0.45 -6.17 4.88
C VAL A 60 -0.04 -5.29 3.72
N VAL A 61 -1.33 -5.34 3.46
CA VAL A 61 -1.97 -4.47 2.48
C VAL A 61 -3.01 -3.58 3.16
N TYR A 62 -3.28 -2.42 2.57
CA TYR A 62 -4.25 -1.47 3.10
C TYR A 62 -5.32 -1.16 2.06
N SER A 63 -6.56 -0.96 2.53
CA SER A 63 -7.61 -0.42 1.67
C SER A 63 -7.23 0.96 1.13
N GLU A 64 -7.92 1.40 0.09
CA GLU A 64 -7.96 2.83 -0.21
C GLU A 64 -8.51 3.58 1.02
N PHE A 65 -8.13 4.86 1.19
CA PHE A 65 -8.62 5.61 2.35
C PHE A 65 -10.12 5.94 2.23
N ILE A 66 -10.86 5.71 3.31
CA ILE A 66 -12.30 5.81 3.37
C ILE A 66 -12.72 7.04 4.19
N SER A 67 -13.60 7.86 3.62
CA SER A 67 -14.14 9.02 4.33
C SER A 67 -15.00 8.59 5.51
N ALA A 68 -14.70 9.08 6.70
CA ALA A 68 -15.55 8.90 7.90
C ALA A 68 -16.98 9.37 7.63
N ASP A 69 -17.16 10.59 7.11
CA ASP A 69 -18.46 11.12 6.71
C ASP A 69 -19.18 10.25 5.67
N GLY A 70 -18.41 9.57 4.81
CA GLY A 70 -18.96 8.67 3.80
C GLY A 70 -19.48 7.37 4.41
N LEU A 71 -18.74 6.78 5.36
CA LEU A 71 -19.16 5.56 6.05
C LEU A 71 -20.41 5.78 6.89
N ILE A 72 -20.43 6.80 7.74
CA ILE A 72 -21.56 7.07 8.64
C ILE A 72 -22.83 7.51 7.91
N ARG A 73 -22.76 7.84 6.63
CA ARG A 73 -23.91 8.15 5.76
C ARG A 73 -24.24 7.03 4.79
N ASP A 74 -23.75 5.82 5.04
CA ASP A 74 -23.98 4.63 4.21
C ASP A 74 -23.67 4.83 2.73
N SER A 75 -22.64 5.63 2.42
CA SER A 75 -22.19 5.81 1.03
C SER A 75 -21.74 4.48 0.44
N VAL A 76 -22.42 4.02 -0.61
CA VAL A 76 -22.10 2.77 -1.32
C VAL A 76 -20.63 2.67 -1.70
N LYS A 77 -20.02 3.78 -2.15
CA LYS A 77 -18.59 3.83 -2.48
C LYS A 77 -17.68 3.62 -1.27
N SER A 78 -18.07 4.17 -0.12
CA SER A 78 -17.30 4.03 1.12
C SER A 78 -17.41 2.62 1.68
N ILE A 79 -18.62 2.06 1.70
CA ILE A 79 -18.86 0.69 2.14
C ILE A 79 -18.12 -0.32 1.27
N LYS A 80 -18.15 -0.15 -0.05
CA LYS A 80 -17.45 -1.03 -0.99
C LYS A 80 -15.93 -1.09 -0.76
N LYS A 81 -15.31 -0.02 -0.25
CA LYS A 81 -13.88 0.01 0.08
C LYS A 81 -13.52 -0.81 1.33
N LEU A 82 -14.50 -1.30 2.09
CA LEU A 82 -14.29 -2.23 3.19
C LEU A 82 -14.05 -3.67 2.71
N ASP A 83 -14.39 -3.98 1.44
CA ASP A 83 -14.26 -5.33 0.90
C ASP A 83 -12.79 -5.78 0.86
N PHE A 84 -12.55 -7.00 1.31
CA PHE A 84 -11.30 -7.74 1.14
C PHE A 84 -11.54 -9.25 1.20
N GLU A 85 -10.61 -10.02 0.66
CA GLU A 85 -10.62 -11.48 0.72
C GLU A 85 -9.69 -11.98 1.83
N GLU A 86 -9.96 -13.16 2.40
CA GLU A 86 -9.10 -13.80 3.41
C GLU A 86 -7.63 -13.95 2.94
N PHE A 87 -7.44 -14.18 1.64
CA PHE A 87 -6.09 -14.24 1.03
C PHE A 87 -5.29 -12.95 1.17
N GLU A 88 -5.96 -11.80 1.31
CA GLU A 88 -5.29 -10.50 1.44
C GLU A 88 -4.75 -10.24 2.84
N ARG A 89 -5.13 -11.06 3.84
CA ARG A 89 -4.67 -10.88 5.23
C ARG A 89 -3.15 -11.02 5.38
N PRO A 90 -2.53 -10.22 6.28
CA PRO A 90 -3.11 -9.16 7.10
C PRO A 90 -3.54 -7.93 6.27
N VAL A 91 -4.73 -7.38 6.59
CA VAL A 91 -5.34 -6.23 5.92
C VAL A 91 -5.60 -5.09 6.90
N GLY A 92 -5.18 -3.88 6.54
CA GLY A 92 -5.57 -2.66 7.21
C GLY A 92 -6.70 -1.93 6.49
N ILE A 93 -7.74 -1.54 7.21
CA ILE A 93 -8.74 -0.60 6.69
C ILE A 93 -8.33 0.81 7.07
N GLN A 94 -8.12 1.68 6.06
CA GLN A 94 -7.71 3.06 6.31
C GLN A 94 -8.89 4.02 6.24
N ILE A 95 -9.09 4.80 7.31
CA ILE A 95 -10.12 5.83 7.41
C ILE A 95 -9.52 7.23 7.52
N PHE A 96 -10.25 8.27 7.10
CA PHE A 96 -9.86 9.66 7.27
C PHE A 96 -11.06 10.56 7.60
N GLY A 97 -10.79 11.58 8.38
CA GLY A 97 -11.76 12.61 8.78
C GLY A 97 -11.07 13.75 9.50
N ASN A 98 -11.85 14.70 10.01
CA ASN A 98 -11.36 15.88 10.70
C ASN A 98 -12.14 16.20 11.99
N ALA A 99 -12.97 15.29 12.46
CA ALA A 99 -13.75 15.46 13.68
C ALA A 99 -13.78 14.15 14.49
N VAL A 100 -13.85 14.26 15.81
CA VAL A 100 -13.75 13.13 16.74
C VAL A 100 -14.89 12.15 16.54
N GLU A 101 -16.14 12.60 16.67
CA GLU A 101 -17.32 11.75 16.63
C GLU A 101 -17.44 10.97 15.30
N PRO A 102 -17.34 11.60 14.10
CA PRO A 102 -17.37 10.87 12.86
C PRO A 102 -16.25 9.85 12.71
N MET A 103 -15.04 10.14 13.21
CA MET A 103 -13.92 9.20 13.14
C MET A 103 -14.11 7.99 14.05
N VAL A 104 -14.70 8.18 15.23
CA VAL A 104 -15.06 7.09 16.15
C VAL A 104 -16.14 6.20 15.54
N GLU A 105 -17.21 6.77 14.99
CA GLU A 105 -18.27 6.01 14.33
C GLU A 105 -17.74 5.24 13.11
N ALA A 106 -16.91 5.89 12.28
CA ALA A 106 -16.29 5.24 11.13
C ALA A 106 -15.33 4.11 11.54
N ALA A 107 -14.59 4.25 12.63
CA ALA A 107 -13.72 3.20 13.14
C ALA A 107 -14.52 1.99 13.62
N ARG A 108 -15.60 2.19 14.36
CA ARG A 108 -16.53 1.13 14.77
C ARG A 108 -17.18 0.44 13.56
N TYR A 109 -17.55 1.22 12.54
CA TYR A 109 -18.09 0.66 11.29
C TYR A 109 -17.02 -0.19 10.57
N ALA A 110 -15.79 0.32 10.45
CA ALA A 110 -14.68 -0.42 9.84
C ALA A 110 -14.37 -1.71 10.62
N GLU A 111 -14.44 -1.69 11.94
CA GLU A 111 -14.24 -2.88 12.78
C GLU A 111 -15.23 -4.01 12.48
N THR A 112 -16.47 -3.71 12.02
CA THR A 112 -17.45 -4.73 11.64
C THR A 112 -17.02 -5.57 10.44
N ALA A 113 -16.07 -5.10 9.63
CA ALA A 113 -15.45 -5.88 8.54
C ALA A 113 -14.33 -6.81 9.04
N HIS A 114 -13.99 -6.77 10.34
CA HIS A 114 -12.95 -7.57 10.98
C HIS A 114 -11.57 -7.45 10.32
N PRO A 115 -11.04 -6.24 10.08
CA PRO A 115 -9.67 -6.06 9.58
C PRO A 115 -8.64 -6.45 10.67
N ASP A 116 -7.40 -6.68 10.25
CA ASP A 116 -6.30 -6.94 11.17
C ASP A 116 -5.83 -5.65 11.88
N VAL A 117 -5.93 -4.50 11.20
CA VAL A 117 -5.67 -3.17 11.79
C VAL A 117 -6.65 -2.13 11.24
N ILE A 118 -6.95 -1.10 12.03
CA ILE A 118 -7.60 0.13 11.55
C ILE A 118 -6.52 1.20 11.46
N ASP A 119 -6.34 1.78 10.27
CA ASP A 119 -5.32 2.80 10.03
C ASP A 119 -5.94 4.18 9.86
N ILE A 120 -5.36 5.19 10.50
CA ILE A 120 -5.82 6.57 10.38
C ILE A 120 -4.94 7.31 9.39
N ASN A 121 -5.57 7.89 8.34
CA ASN A 121 -4.87 8.70 7.35
C ASN A 121 -4.72 10.15 7.80
N PHE A 122 -3.51 10.52 8.14
CA PHE A 122 -3.08 11.90 8.36
C PHE A 122 -2.02 12.35 7.35
N GLY A 123 -2.00 11.73 6.17
CA GLY A 123 -0.96 11.97 5.17
C GLY A 123 -1.45 12.40 3.77
N CYS A 124 -2.74 12.27 3.43
CA CYS A 124 -3.25 12.62 2.10
C CYS A 124 -3.14 14.13 1.82
N PRO A 125 -2.36 14.56 0.79
CA PRO A 125 -2.17 15.98 0.49
C PRO A 125 -3.19 16.54 -0.50
N VAL A 126 -4.13 15.73 -0.97
CA VAL A 126 -5.12 16.14 -1.97
C VAL A 126 -5.90 17.34 -1.47
N LYS A 127 -5.93 18.44 -2.24
CA LYS A 127 -6.52 19.72 -1.86
C LYS A 127 -7.95 19.57 -1.31
N LYS A 128 -8.79 18.75 -1.93
CA LYS A 128 -10.18 18.49 -1.52
C LYS A 128 -10.28 17.90 -0.10
N VAL A 129 -9.27 17.16 0.35
CA VAL A 129 -9.18 16.56 1.69
C VAL A 129 -8.49 17.52 2.66
N ALA A 130 -7.27 17.96 2.31
CA ALA A 130 -6.42 18.76 3.18
C ALA A 130 -7.00 20.16 3.49
N SER A 131 -7.71 20.79 2.54
CA SER A 131 -8.35 22.08 2.79
C SER A 131 -9.50 22.04 3.81
N LYS A 132 -10.01 20.85 4.08
CA LYS A 132 -11.04 20.63 5.11
C LYS A 132 -10.43 20.27 6.48
N GLY A 133 -9.10 20.29 6.63
CA GLY A 133 -8.42 19.89 7.86
C GLY A 133 -8.37 18.38 8.08
N ALA A 134 -8.60 17.56 7.02
CA ALA A 134 -8.46 16.10 7.05
C ALA A 134 -7.18 15.65 6.33
N GLY A 135 -6.83 14.37 6.42
CA GLY A 135 -5.58 13.87 5.85
C GLY A 135 -4.39 14.68 6.36
N SER A 136 -3.49 15.12 5.47
CA SER A 136 -2.35 15.95 5.89
C SER A 136 -2.71 17.38 6.33
N GLY A 137 -3.96 17.81 6.12
CA GLY A 137 -4.44 19.10 6.61
C GLY A 137 -4.55 19.18 8.13
N ILE A 138 -4.75 18.04 8.82
CA ILE A 138 -4.83 17.95 10.28
C ILE A 138 -3.50 18.30 10.96
N MET A 139 -2.39 18.19 10.26
CA MET A 139 -1.05 18.50 10.79
C MET A 139 -0.88 20.00 11.14
N ASN A 140 -1.84 20.85 10.79
CA ASN A 140 -1.91 22.23 11.26
C ASN A 140 -2.60 22.36 12.62
N ASP A 141 -3.13 21.26 13.17
CA ASP A 141 -3.83 21.22 14.47
C ASP A 141 -3.48 19.90 15.19
N ILE A 142 -2.26 19.85 15.75
CA ILE A 142 -1.73 18.66 16.42
C ILE A 142 -2.57 18.23 17.63
N PRO A 143 -3.07 19.17 18.49
CA PRO A 143 -3.98 18.78 19.58
C PRO A 143 -5.21 18.02 19.09
N LYS A 144 -5.81 18.45 17.97
CA LYS A 144 -6.97 17.78 17.38
C LYS A 144 -6.61 16.42 16.75
N MET A 145 -5.46 16.34 16.09
CA MET A 145 -4.91 15.09 15.56
C MET A 145 -4.79 14.02 16.66
N VAL A 146 -4.20 14.40 17.80
CA VAL A 146 -4.04 13.54 18.98
C VAL A 146 -5.39 13.18 19.60
N ALA A 147 -6.31 14.14 19.72
CA ALA A 147 -7.65 13.90 20.29
C ALA A 147 -8.47 12.91 19.45
N ILE A 148 -8.44 13.04 18.10
CA ILE A 148 -9.08 12.10 17.19
C ILE A 148 -8.48 10.70 17.37
N THR A 149 -7.15 10.59 17.37
CA THR A 149 -6.45 9.31 17.50
C THR A 149 -6.80 8.62 18.82
N LYS A 150 -6.73 9.36 19.94
CA LYS A 150 -7.11 8.85 21.27
C LYS A 150 -8.52 8.28 21.27
N ALA A 151 -9.49 9.06 20.78
CA ALA A 151 -10.88 8.66 20.78
C ALA A 151 -11.13 7.40 19.90
N VAL A 152 -10.43 7.28 18.76
CA VAL A 152 -10.52 6.09 17.92
C VAL A 152 -9.91 4.88 18.63
N VAL A 153 -8.71 5.00 19.22
CA VAL A 153 -8.07 3.93 19.99
C VAL A 153 -8.96 3.42 21.14
N GLU A 154 -9.61 4.33 21.87
CA GLU A 154 -10.50 3.98 22.99
C GLU A 154 -11.84 3.37 22.53
N ALA A 155 -12.21 3.53 21.25
CA ALA A 155 -13.54 3.16 20.74
C ALA A 155 -13.59 1.75 20.11
N VAL A 156 -12.47 1.16 19.74
CA VAL A 156 -12.36 -0.13 19.04
C VAL A 156 -11.41 -1.10 19.73
N ASN A 157 -11.59 -2.41 19.49
CA ASN A 157 -10.69 -3.45 19.99
C ASN A 157 -9.58 -3.79 18.98
N THR A 158 -9.85 -3.55 17.69
CA THR A 158 -8.88 -3.76 16.61
C THR A 158 -7.71 -2.78 16.81
N PRO A 159 -6.44 -3.24 16.73
CA PRO A 159 -5.28 -2.35 16.85
C PRO A 159 -5.33 -1.18 15.88
N VAL A 160 -5.06 0.02 16.38
CA VAL A 160 -5.08 1.25 15.58
C VAL A 160 -3.66 1.64 15.19
N THR A 161 -3.45 1.91 13.89
CA THR A 161 -2.20 2.45 13.36
C THR A 161 -2.43 3.84 12.76
N VAL A 162 -1.37 4.58 12.53
CA VAL A 162 -1.44 5.91 11.91
C VAL A 162 -0.48 6.00 10.75
N LYS A 163 -0.93 6.58 9.62
CA LYS A 163 -0.07 6.96 8.51
C LYS A 163 -0.06 8.46 8.32
N THR A 164 1.13 9.08 8.42
CA THR A 164 1.32 10.53 8.38
C THR A 164 2.51 10.96 7.52
N ARG A 165 2.88 12.25 7.60
CA ARG A 165 4.01 12.89 6.93
C ARG A 165 4.95 13.54 7.95
N LEU A 166 6.05 14.17 7.48
CA LEU A 166 7.05 14.83 8.33
C LEU A 166 6.54 16.11 9.02
N GLY A 167 5.49 16.70 8.47
CA GLY A 167 4.96 17.97 8.96
C GLY A 167 4.06 18.64 7.92
N TYR A 168 3.53 19.81 8.31
CA TYR A 168 2.64 20.60 7.46
C TYR A 168 3.42 21.30 6.33
N ASP A 169 4.50 22.02 6.68
CA ASP A 169 5.39 22.77 5.79
C ASP A 169 6.81 22.84 6.39
N ASN A 170 7.68 23.69 5.81
CA ASN A 170 9.07 23.81 6.26
C ASN A 170 9.23 24.41 7.67
N GLU A 171 8.28 25.20 8.13
CA GLU A 171 8.30 25.81 9.46
C GLU A 171 7.70 24.87 10.52
N HIS A 172 6.89 23.90 10.09
CA HIS A 172 6.16 22.95 10.93
C HIS A 172 6.55 21.50 10.55
N ARG A 173 7.66 21.03 11.12
CA ARG A 173 8.28 19.70 10.87
C ARG A 173 8.35 18.88 12.16
N GLU A 174 7.26 18.85 12.93
CA GLU A 174 7.21 18.36 14.30
C GLU A 174 7.00 16.84 14.41
N ILE A 175 7.33 16.04 13.38
CA ILE A 175 7.01 14.61 13.37
C ILE A 175 7.56 13.85 14.58
N VAL A 176 8.70 14.26 15.16
CA VAL A 176 9.28 13.59 16.33
C VAL A 176 8.38 13.77 17.56
N ASP A 177 7.93 14.99 17.86
CA ASP A 177 6.98 15.27 18.92
C ASP A 177 5.59 14.66 18.65
N ILE A 178 5.12 14.74 17.40
CA ILE A 178 3.86 14.11 16.99
C ILE A 178 3.90 12.60 17.22
N ALA A 179 5.00 11.93 16.88
CA ALA A 179 5.15 10.47 17.04
C ALA A 179 5.03 10.06 18.51
N GLU A 180 5.70 10.78 19.42
CA GLU A 180 5.58 10.54 20.85
C GLU A 180 4.14 10.67 21.33
N ARG A 181 3.47 11.78 20.99
CA ARG A 181 2.07 12.02 21.39
C ARG A 181 1.10 10.99 20.85
N LEU A 182 1.31 10.51 19.61
CA LEU A 182 0.49 9.46 19.00
C LEU A 182 0.72 8.11 19.69
N GLN A 183 1.97 7.77 20.02
CA GLN A 183 2.28 6.59 20.82
C GLN A 183 1.62 6.66 22.21
N ASP A 184 1.71 7.81 22.88
CA ASP A 184 1.19 8.01 24.24
C ASP A 184 -0.34 7.82 24.31
N VAL A 185 -1.08 7.99 23.20
CA VAL A 185 -2.51 7.71 23.12
C VAL A 185 -2.84 6.29 22.65
N GLY A 186 -1.82 5.44 22.44
CA GLY A 186 -1.99 4.00 22.30
C GLY A 186 -2.08 3.46 20.87
N ILE A 187 -1.52 4.15 19.86
CA ILE A 187 -1.40 3.54 18.53
C ILE A 187 -0.43 2.36 18.56
N ALA A 188 -0.70 1.35 17.74
CA ALA A 188 0.09 0.12 17.68
C ALA A 188 1.29 0.18 16.72
N ALA A 189 1.30 1.09 15.75
CA ALA A 189 2.42 1.36 14.83
C ALA A 189 2.23 2.71 14.14
N LEU A 190 3.34 3.28 13.67
CA LEU A 190 3.35 4.56 12.94
C LEU A 190 4.05 4.44 11.59
N THR A 191 3.35 4.77 10.51
CA THR A 191 3.94 4.90 9.16
C THR A 191 4.20 6.36 8.83
N ILE A 192 5.44 6.69 8.46
CA ILE A 192 5.84 8.07 8.15
C ILE A 192 6.28 8.18 6.68
N HIS A 193 5.59 9.03 5.91
CA HIS A 193 6.02 9.38 4.57
C HIS A 193 7.06 10.52 4.65
N GLY A 194 8.25 10.30 4.09
CA GLY A 194 9.40 11.23 4.11
C GLY A 194 9.20 12.52 3.31
N ARG A 195 7.98 13.07 3.31
CA ARG A 195 7.63 14.35 2.67
C ARG A 195 6.75 15.19 3.57
N LEU A 196 6.87 16.50 3.46
CA LEU A 196 5.92 17.45 4.04
C LEU A 196 4.60 17.44 3.25
N ARG A 197 3.53 18.01 3.82
CA ARG A 197 2.27 18.21 3.07
C ARG A 197 2.49 19.03 1.79
N THR A 198 3.35 20.04 1.86
CA THR A 198 3.65 20.94 0.74
C THR A 198 4.63 20.37 -0.28
N THR A 199 5.41 19.35 0.06
CA THR A 199 6.41 18.74 -0.81
C THR A 199 5.76 18.04 -2.01
N LYS A 200 6.22 18.34 -3.21
CA LYS A 200 5.75 17.69 -4.44
C LYS A 200 6.30 16.27 -4.56
N TYR A 201 5.60 15.42 -5.29
CA TYR A 201 6.06 14.04 -5.55
C TYR A 201 7.30 13.95 -6.45
N SER A 202 7.65 15.02 -7.16
CA SER A 202 8.89 15.14 -7.95
C SER A 202 10.14 15.40 -7.10
N GLU A 203 9.94 15.86 -5.86
CA GLU A 203 11.04 16.07 -4.90
C GLU A 203 11.33 14.76 -4.16
N LEU A 204 12.57 14.55 -3.74
CA LEU A 204 12.96 13.35 -3.00
C LEU A 204 12.35 13.33 -1.59
N ALA A 205 12.10 12.12 -1.09
CA ALA A 205 11.69 11.91 0.30
C ALA A 205 12.89 12.15 1.23
N ASP A 206 12.68 12.93 2.28
CA ASP A 206 13.65 13.14 3.35
C ASP A 206 13.40 12.12 4.47
N TRP A 207 14.33 11.19 4.64
CA TRP A 207 14.23 10.15 5.66
C TRP A 207 14.90 10.51 6.99
N THR A 208 15.58 11.67 7.08
CA THR A 208 16.32 12.05 8.29
C THR A 208 15.44 12.12 9.53
N LEU A 209 14.24 12.71 9.41
CA LEU A 209 13.29 12.78 10.51
C LEU A 209 12.61 11.43 10.80
N ILE A 210 12.47 10.54 9.80
CA ILE A 210 12.00 9.17 10.06
C ILE A 210 13.01 8.44 10.94
N GLY A 211 14.31 8.54 10.60
CA GLY A 211 15.39 8.03 11.42
C GLY A 211 15.45 8.65 12.81
N ALA A 212 15.19 9.96 12.93
CA ALA A 212 15.13 10.63 14.22
C ALA A 212 14.00 10.10 15.10
N VAL A 213 12.81 9.83 14.52
CA VAL A 213 11.71 9.17 15.25
C VAL A 213 12.11 7.75 15.67
N LYS A 214 12.65 6.94 14.76
CA LYS A 214 13.04 5.56 15.05
C LYS A 214 14.10 5.46 16.15
N ASN A 215 15.06 6.36 16.14
CA ASN A 215 16.16 6.37 17.12
C ASN A 215 15.83 7.16 18.40
N ASN A 216 14.63 7.68 18.54
CA ASN A 216 14.20 8.35 19.76
C ASN A 216 13.98 7.31 20.88
N PRO A 217 14.72 7.40 22.02
CA PRO A 217 14.64 6.42 23.09
C PRO A 217 13.26 6.32 23.76
N ARG A 218 12.37 7.30 23.53
CA ARG A 218 10.97 7.23 24.01
C ARG A 218 10.05 6.44 23.10
N MET A 219 10.48 6.12 21.85
CA MET A 219 9.66 5.37 20.93
C MET A 219 9.81 3.86 21.16
N HIS A 220 8.67 3.18 21.37
CA HIS A 220 8.61 1.75 21.65
C HIS A 220 7.74 0.98 20.63
N ILE A 221 6.95 1.69 19.83
CA ILE A 221 6.12 1.09 18.77
C ILE A 221 6.91 0.95 17.47
N PRO A 222 6.51 0.03 16.58
CA PRO A 222 7.10 -0.10 15.26
C PRO A 222 6.95 1.17 14.43
N ILE A 223 8.05 1.58 13.79
CA ILE A 223 8.11 2.71 12.85
C ILE A 223 8.33 2.20 11.44
N ILE A 224 7.37 2.48 10.57
CA ILE A 224 7.39 2.07 9.15
C ILE A 224 7.79 3.26 8.29
N GLY A 225 8.86 3.09 7.51
CA GLY A 225 9.32 4.13 6.59
C GLY A 225 8.60 4.05 5.24
N ASN A 226 8.24 5.20 4.68
CA ASN A 226 7.60 5.31 3.37
C ASN A 226 8.17 6.47 2.56
N GLY A 227 8.32 6.28 1.26
CA GLY A 227 8.79 7.27 0.29
C GLY A 227 10.02 6.82 -0.46
N ASP A 228 9.92 6.81 -1.80
CA ASP A 228 10.99 6.53 -2.76
C ASP A 228 11.71 5.16 -2.59
N VAL A 229 11.04 4.20 -1.97
CA VAL A 229 11.44 2.79 -2.03
C VAL A 229 11.00 2.27 -3.41
N VAL A 230 11.96 2.00 -4.29
CA VAL A 230 11.71 1.71 -5.71
C VAL A 230 12.31 0.38 -6.18
N ASP A 231 13.24 -0.19 -5.41
CA ASP A 231 13.96 -1.44 -5.71
C ASP A 231 14.65 -2.01 -4.47
N GLY A 232 15.36 -3.13 -4.63
CA GLY A 232 16.14 -3.76 -3.56
C GLY A 232 17.23 -2.86 -2.97
N PRO A 233 18.07 -2.22 -3.80
CA PRO A 233 19.09 -1.28 -3.33
C PRO A 233 18.54 -0.14 -2.48
N SER A 234 17.48 0.55 -2.93
CA SER A 234 16.87 1.63 -2.16
C SER A 234 16.23 1.11 -0.86
N ALA A 235 15.57 -0.04 -0.90
CA ALA A 235 14.99 -0.68 0.29
C ALA A 235 16.07 -0.98 1.33
N LYS A 236 17.19 -1.61 0.90
CA LYS A 236 18.32 -1.92 1.77
C LYS A 236 18.95 -0.65 2.34
N TYR A 237 19.16 0.37 1.52
CA TYR A 237 19.71 1.66 1.96
C TYR A 237 18.85 2.28 3.06
N PHE A 238 17.53 2.37 2.87
CA PHE A 238 16.65 2.98 3.87
C PHE A 238 16.56 2.15 5.16
N LYS A 239 16.47 0.82 5.04
CA LYS A 239 16.49 -0.08 6.19
C LYS A 239 17.76 0.08 7.01
N ASP A 240 18.93 -0.03 6.37
CA ASP A 240 20.21 -0.08 7.06
C ASP A 240 20.61 1.31 7.63
N THR A 241 20.24 2.40 6.93
CA THR A 241 20.61 3.77 7.34
C THR A 241 19.72 4.28 8.48
N TYR A 242 18.40 4.01 8.42
CA TYR A 242 17.44 4.62 9.34
C TYR A 242 16.86 3.63 10.36
N GLY A 243 17.10 2.33 10.21
CA GLY A 243 16.76 1.30 11.19
C GLY A 243 15.26 1.07 11.39
N VAL A 244 14.40 1.50 10.47
CA VAL A 244 12.94 1.34 10.58
C VAL A 244 12.53 -0.13 10.64
N ASP A 245 11.36 -0.43 11.20
CA ASP A 245 10.87 -1.78 11.45
C ASP A 245 10.18 -2.43 10.24
N GLY A 246 9.91 -1.66 9.20
CA GLY A 246 9.34 -2.11 7.93
C GLY A 246 9.35 -1.01 6.89
N LEU A 247 9.11 -1.38 5.64
CA LEU A 247 9.05 -0.46 4.50
C LEU A 247 7.67 -0.50 3.85
N MET A 248 7.07 0.68 3.67
CA MET A 248 5.82 0.80 2.93
C MET A 248 6.07 1.31 1.52
N ILE A 249 5.62 0.53 0.54
CA ILE A 249 5.84 0.76 -0.89
C ILE A 249 4.56 1.32 -1.52
N GLY A 250 4.68 2.46 -2.19
CA GLY A 250 3.57 3.10 -2.90
C GLY A 250 3.74 3.02 -4.41
N ARG A 251 3.97 4.15 -5.07
CA ARG A 251 3.99 4.33 -6.52
C ARG A 251 4.84 3.32 -7.30
N ALA A 252 5.90 2.81 -6.71
CA ALA A 252 6.77 1.83 -7.34
C ALA A 252 6.10 0.46 -7.56
N SER A 253 4.97 0.20 -6.88
CA SER A 253 4.17 -1.01 -7.08
C SER A 253 3.16 -0.90 -8.24
N TYR A 254 2.90 0.29 -8.81
CA TYR A 254 1.94 0.46 -9.90
C TYR A 254 2.31 -0.39 -11.11
N GLY A 255 1.47 -1.38 -11.47
CA GLY A 255 1.76 -2.34 -12.52
C GLY A 255 3.11 -3.04 -12.36
N ASN A 256 3.61 -3.10 -11.15
CA ASN A 256 4.86 -3.73 -10.77
C ASN A 256 4.72 -4.43 -9.39
N PRO A 257 3.78 -5.37 -9.25
CA PRO A 257 3.60 -6.07 -7.97
C PRO A 257 4.82 -6.93 -7.61
N TRP A 258 5.64 -7.31 -8.57
CA TRP A 258 6.89 -8.06 -8.38
C TRP A 258 7.89 -7.35 -7.48
N ILE A 259 7.76 -6.05 -7.28
CA ILE A 259 8.65 -5.27 -6.41
C ILE A 259 8.79 -5.89 -5.01
N PHE A 260 7.73 -6.50 -4.47
CA PHE A 260 7.78 -7.15 -3.16
C PHE A 260 8.65 -8.41 -3.19
N SER A 261 8.49 -9.26 -4.22
CA SER A 261 9.31 -10.47 -4.40
C SER A 261 10.75 -10.17 -4.82
N GLN A 262 11.03 -9.01 -5.41
CA GLN A 262 12.37 -8.58 -5.77
C GLN A 262 13.12 -7.94 -4.60
N ILE A 263 12.44 -7.16 -3.75
CA ILE A 263 13.07 -6.51 -2.59
C ILE A 263 13.46 -7.54 -1.53
N ARG A 264 12.64 -8.55 -1.26
CA ARG A 264 12.87 -9.50 -0.17
C ARG A 264 14.22 -10.23 -0.27
N PRO A 265 14.57 -10.95 -1.36
CA PRO A 265 15.87 -11.61 -1.48
C PRO A 265 17.03 -10.61 -1.41
N TYR A 266 16.85 -9.43 -1.96
CA TYR A 266 17.88 -8.40 -1.88
C TYR A 266 18.16 -7.95 -0.43
N LEU A 267 17.13 -7.82 0.39
CA LEU A 267 17.30 -7.50 1.83
C LEU A 267 17.93 -8.63 2.63
N GLU A 268 17.68 -9.89 2.24
CA GLU A 268 18.17 -11.08 2.94
C GLU A 268 19.60 -11.47 2.52
N THR A 269 19.87 -11.45 1.22
CA THR A 269 21.12 -12.00 0.66
C THR A 269 21.89 -11.03 -0.24
N GLY A 270 21.30 -9.90 -0.62
CA GLY A 270 21.84 -8.98 -1.62
C GLY A 270 21.62 -9.44 -3.06
N GLU A 271 20.82 -10.50 -3.28
CA GLU A 271 20.55 -11.05 -4.60
C GLU A 271 19.53 -10.18 -5.36
N GLU A 272 19.89 -9.79 -6.58
CA GLU A 272 18.98 -9.14 -7.53
C GLU A 272 18.30 -10.21 -8.39
N LEU A 273 16.99 -10.34 -8.25
CA LEU A 273 16.21 -11.20 -9.14
C LEU A 273 15.99 -10.54 -10.50
N PRO A 274 15.93 -11.33 -11.58
CA PRO A 274 15.63 -10.81 -12.91
C PRO A 274 14.24 -10.17 -12.94
N LEU A 275 14.05 -9.24 -13.86
CA LEU A 275 12.71 -8.70 -14.12
C LEU A 275 11.80 -9.81 -14.69
N PRO A 276 10.48 -9.74 -14.45
CA PRO A 276 9.54 -10.70 -15.00
C PRO A 276 9.63 -10.70 -16.53
N ASP A 277 9.61 -11.87 -17.13
CA ASP A 277 9.51 -12.02 -18.58
C ASP A 277 8.14 -11.56 -19.10
N VAL A 278 7.96 -11.55 -20.41
CA VAL A 278 6.72 -11.07 -21.03
C VAL A 278 5.53 -11.98 -20.69
N ALA A 279 5.77 -13.29 -20.61
CA ALA A 279 4.72 -14.26 -20.28
C ALA A 279 4.16 -14.01 -18.86
N GLU A 280 5.05 -13.79 -17.90
CA GLU A 280 4.65 -13.47 -16.52
C GLU A 280 3.92 -12.11 -16.44
N ARG A 281 4.39 -11.10 -17.17
CA ARG A 281 3.73 -9.78 -17.21
C ARG A 281 2.31 -9.88 -17.78
N VAL A 282 2.11 -10.63 -18.86
CA VAL A 282 0.81 -10.89 -19.45
C VAL A 282 -0.08 -11.67 -18.48
N ARG A 283 0.43 -12.74 -17.88
CA ARG A 283 -0.29 -13.56 -16.90
C ARG A 283 -0.83 -12.70 -15.72
N VAL A 284 0.03 -11.90 -15.12
CA VAL A 284 -0.34 -11.08 -13.95
C VAL A 284 -1.29 -9.95 -14.33
N SER A 285 -1.06 -9.29 -15.46
CA SER A 285 -1.96 -8.24 -15.94
C SER A 285 -3.36 -8.79 -16.27
N ARG A 286 -3.45 -10.03 -16.77
CA ARG A 286 -4.70 -10.75 -17.02
C ARG A 286 -5.43 -11.05 -15.70
N ILE A 287 -4.75 -11.63 -14.71
CA ILE A 287 -5.32 -11.87 -13.36
C ILE A 287 -5.86 -10.58 -12.76
N HIS A 288 -5.10 -9.49 -12.85
CA HIS A 288 -5.53 -8.19 -12.34
C HIS A 288 -6.79 -7.69 -13.04
N LEU A 289 -6.87 -7.81 -14.37
CA LEU A 289 -8.07 -7.42 -15.14
C LEU A 289 -9.27 -8.29 -14.78
N GLU A 290 -9.14 -9.61 -14.77
CA GLU A 290 -10.21 -10.55 -14.45
C GLU A 290 -10.84 -10.26 -13.09
N ARG A 291 -10.00 -10.07 -12.06
CA ARG A 291 -10.45 -9.69 -10.73
C ARG A 291 -11.10 -8.31 -10.69
N SER A 292 -10.55 -7.34 -11.44
CA SER A 292 -11.13 -6.00 -11.54
C SER A 292 -12.51 -6.03 -12.16
N VAL A 293 -12.70 -6.82 -13.24
CA VAL A 293 -14.01 -7.01 -13.89
C VAL A 293 -15.01 -7.66 -12.92
N ALA A 294 -14.59 -8.70 -12.22
CA ALA A 294 -15.45 -9.39 -11.25
C ALA A 294 -15.89 -8.47 -10.09
N TRP A 295 -14.99 -7.60 -9.59
CA TRP A 295 -15.28 -6.74 -8.44
C TRP A 295 -16.03 -5.46 -8.78
N LYS A 296 -15.70 -4.78 -9.90
CA LYS A 296 -16.25 -3.44 -10.23
C LYS A 296 -16.97 -3.35 -11.58
N GLY A 297 -17.07 -4.46 -12.31
CA GLY A 297 -17.68 -4.52 -13.63
C GLY A 297 -16.74 -4.07 -14.74
N GLU A 298 -17.03 -4.54 -15.96
CA GLU A 298 -16.15 -4.40 -17.13
C GLU A 298 -15.77 -2.95 -17.43
N HIS A 299 -16.74 -2.06 -17.52
CA HIS A 299 -16.49 -0.67 -17.92
C HIS A 299 -15.55 0.07 -16.98
N ILE A 300 -15.78 -0.03 -15.67
CA ILE A 300 -14.93 0.64 -14.65
C ILE A 300 -13.56 -0.02 -14.60
N ALA A 301 -13.52 -1.36 -14.64
CA ALA A 301 -12.26 -2.11 -14.64
C ALA A 301 -11.33 -1.70 -15.78
N LEU A 302 -11.86 -1.61 -17.01
CA LEU A 302 -11.09 -1.21 -18.19
C LEU A 302 -10.59 0.25 -18.12
N LEU A 303 -11.38 1.16 -17.56
CA LEU A 303 -10.94 2.55 -17.38
C LEU A 303 -9.82 2.67 -16.33
N GLU A 304 -9.94 1.96 -15.23
CA GLU A 304 -9.02 2.10 -14.11
C GLU A 304 -7.71 1.32 -14.28
N ILE A 305 -7.72 0.16 -14.97
CA ILE A 305 -6.51 -0.64 -15.18
C ILE A 305 -5.51 0.06 -16.13
N ARG A 306 -5.95 1.04 -16.91
CA ARG A 306 -5.10 1.82 -17.84
C ARG A 306 -3.87 2.40 -17.15
N LYS A 307 -3.98 2.84 -15.90
CA LYS A 307 -2.86 3.36 -15.12
C LYS A 307 -1.75 2.32 -14.89
N HIS A 308 -2.08 1.02 -14.94
CA HIS A 308 -1.15 -0.08 -14.75
C HIS A 308 -0.52 -0.59 -16.05
N TRP A 309 -1.20 -0.49 -17.21
CA TRP A 309 -0.70 -1.02 -18.49
C TRP A 309 0.70 -0.54 -18.85
N ALA A 310 0.96 0.77 -18.69
CA ALA A 310 2.26 1.35 -19.01
C ALA A 310 3.39 0.84 -18.12
N ALA A 311 3.08 0.45 -16.90
CA ALA A 311 4.05 -0.04 -15.93
C ALA A 311 4.26 -1.55 -16.05
N TYR A 312 3.20 -2.36 -16.26
CA TYR A 312 3.30 -3.80 -16.51
C TYR A 312 4.28 -4.13 -17.64
N PHE A 313 4.23 -3.36 -18.72
CA PHE A 313 5.05 -3.59 -19.92
C PHE A 313 6.20 -2.59 -20.09
N LYS A 314 6.59 -1.93 -18.99
CA LYS A 314 7.69 -0.95 -19.01
C LYS A 314 8.99 -1.61 -19.46
N GLY A 315 9.71 -0.93 -20.36
CA GLY A 315 11.03 -1.36 -20.86
C GLY A 315 10.98 -2.30 -22.05
N LEU A 316 9.80 -2.79 -22.49
CA LEU A 316 9.70 -3.59 -23.69
C LEU A 316 9.91 -2.73 -24.96
N PRO A 317 10.79 -3.14 -25.88
CA PRO A 317 11.00 -2.41 -27.13
C PRO A 317 9.74 -2.46 -28.00
N ASN A 318 9.48 -1.38 -28.73
CA ASN A 318 8.34 -1.26 -29.68
C ASN A 318 6.94 -1.49 -29.07
N PHE A 319 6.76 -1.35 -27.75
CA PHE A 319 5.48 -1.58 -27.07
C PHE A 319 4.40 -0.52 -27.35
N LYS A 320 4.76 0.64 -27.91
CA LYS A 320 3.83 1.76 -28.10
C LYS A 320 2.53 1.41 -28.82
N PRO A 321 2.51 0.64 -29.94
CA PRO A 321 1.26 0.26 -30.62
C PRO A 321 0.32 -0.56 -29.72
N PHE A 322 0.82 -1.54 -28.99
CA PHE A 322 0.02 -2.32 -28.04
C PHE A 322 -0.53 -1.46 -26.91
N LYS A 323 0.31 -0.56 -26.35
CA LYS A 323 -0.12 0.38 -25.32
C LYS A 323 -1.30 1.24 -25.80
N MET A 324 -1.25 1.78 -27.01
CA MET A 324 -2.34 2.62 -27.52
C MET A 324 -3.65 1.83 -27.58
N ARG A 325 -3.63 0.61 -28.13
CA ARG A 325 -4.81 -0.25 -28.19
C ARG A 325 -5.35 -0.60 -26.81
N LEU A 326 -4.49 -0.98 -25.84
CA LEU A 326 -4.89 -1.24 -24.45
C LEU A 326 -5.50 -0.01 -23.75
N MET A 327 -5.08 1.20 -24.15
CA MET A 327 -5.61 2.45 -23.57
C MET A 327 -6.94 2.89 -24.20
N GLU A 328 -7.26 2.46 -25.40
CA GLU A 328 -8.42 2.90 -26.16
C GLU A 328 -9.60 1.94 -26.04
N THR A 329 -9.35 0.62 -26.01
CA THR A 329 -10.42 -0.37 -25.96
C THR A 329 -11.26 -0.30 -24.67
N LEU A 330 -12.55 -0.60 -24.82
CA LEU A 330 -13.54 -0.75 -23.74
C LEU A 330 -14.21 -2.14 -23.77
N ASN A 331 -13.55 -3.11 -24.40
CA ASN A 331 -14.01 -4.49 -24.51
C ASN A 331 -12.96 -5.45 -23.91
N VAL A 332 -13.35 -6.28 -22.96
CA VAL A 332 -12.45 -7.20 -22.25
C VAL A 332 -11.89 -8.27 -23.18
N GLU A 333 -12.68 -8.83 -24.10
CA GLU A 333 -12.23 -9.84 -25.04
C GLU A 333 -11.18 -9.28 -26.01
N GLU A 334 -11.33 -8.02 -26.41
CA GLU A 334 -10.32 -7.34 -27.22
C GLU A 334 -9.00 -7.14 -26.43
N VAL A 335 -9.08 -6.82 -25.13
CA VAL A 335 -7.87 -6.76 -24.27
C VAL A 335 -7.19 -8.11 -24.22
N TYR A 336 -7.94 -9.21 -24.04
CA TYR A 336 -7.34 -10.55 -24.05
C TYR A 336 -6.66 -10.87 -25.40
N GLY A 337 -7.30 -10.51 -26.51
CA GLY A 337 -6.67 -10.63 -27.83
C GLY A 337 -5.36 -9.85 -27.95
N ILE A 338 -5.32 -8.60 -27.44
CA ILE A 338 -4.10 -7.79 -27.44
C ILE A 338 -3.00 -8.42 -26.55
N LEU A 339 -3.37 -8.98 -25.40
CA LEU A 339 -2.42 -9.64 -24.50
C LEU A 339 -1.81 -10.90 -25.16
N GLU A 340 -2.60 -11.69 -25.89
CA GLU A 340 -2.09 -12.83 -26.66
C GLU A 340 -1.17 -12.39 -27.80
N GLU A 341 -1.52 -11.32 -28.53
CA GLU A 341 -0.65 -10.74 -29.56
C GLU A 341 0.69 -10.27 -28.98
N ILE A 342 0.69 -9.69 -27.77
CA ILE A 342 1.92 -9.31 -27.06
C ILE A 342 2.79 -10.54 -26.81
N LEU A 343 2.23 -11.64 -26.32
CA LEU A 343 2.97 -12.89 -26.10
C LEU A 343 3.61 -13.40 -27.38
N VAL A 344 2.84 -13.50 -28.45
CA VAL A 344 3.34 -13.99 -29.75
C VAL A 344 4.47 -13.10 -30.28
N TYR A 345 4.23 -11.77 -30.31
CA TYR A 345 5.20 -10.79 -30.83
C TYR A 345 6.56 -10.87 -30.12
N TYR A 346 6.55 -10.91 -28.76
CA TYR A 346 7.82 -10.92 -28.03
C TYR A 346 8.47 -12.29 -27.97
N ASN A 347 7.71 -13.39 -28.01
CA ASN A 347 8.28 -14.73 -28.19
C ASN A 347 9.02 -14.85 -29.52
N ASP A 348 8.46 -14.33 -30.63
CA ASP A 348 9.11 -14.31 -31.95
C ASP A 348 10.38 -13.43 -31.95
N CYS A 349 10.45 -12.43 -31.06
CA CYS A 349 11.64 -11.60 -30.88
C CYS A 349 12.68 -12.19 -29.91
N GLY A 350 12.38 -13.34 -29.28
CA GLY A 350 13.27 -14.00 -28.31
C GLY A 350 13.38 -13.27 -26.96
N LEU A 351 12.29 -12.60 -26.54
CA LEU A 351 12.21 -11.82 -25.30
C LEU A 351 11.21 -12.42 -24.29
#